data_f51e8012c61fb2e352deff9e04a80c06
#
_entry.id   f51e8012c61fb2e352deff9e04a80c06
#
_cell.length_a   1.000
_cell.length_b   1.000
_cell.length_c   1.000
_cell.angle_alpha   90.00
_cell.angle_beta   90.00
_cell.angle_gamma   90.00
#
_symmetry.space_group_name_H-M   'P 1'
#
loop_
_entity.id
_entity.type
_entity.pdbx_description
1 polymer ?
#
loop_
_entity_poly.entity_id
_entity_poly.type
_entity_poly.pdbx_seq_one_letter_code
_entity_poly.pdbx_strand_id
1 'polypeptide(L)'
;MEKQVYILPQPQHKKDGNGSFVLKYDHRILLESSCKMESYAHACLLQQEVEEQAGLELEITRGGSKKAGICLAVEESDQKEGYRLTIEKDGVRIVGGSARGLLYGVQTLRQILRQKGANLPFMEIEDCPQMANRGFYHDVTRGRVPKLSWLKKLADILSFYKMNQLQLYIEHTYLFEGLSEMWRDDTPLTAQDILELDEYCAGLGIELVPSLSSFGHLYKLLRTSTYCELCEMPEPEKEPFSMHDRMAHHTINASREESYELLTGLIGEYMSLFRSQYFNIGADETFDLGKGATKEIADKSGVERLYIDFVNKLCQFVVSKGKIPMFWGDVICGFPEYIRELPKETICLNWGYAPDQSEESTEKLAKAGAVQYVCPGVGGWNQFMNLYESCYQNISRMCTYGAKHHAIGMLNTDWGDFGHVNDPSLSIPGIIYGAAFSWNLNILPKEEIDRQISRIAFGDRSETVMAILSELSKKSVFGWWKAVMYQEAMELQRGREKEYLLGEEEQKYAAQSSGEIQELLTRLAAVMEEMDSSMRKNLRPCFLAGEAMHIFNRIGLALSGKEERQDLITLAEDLEHWFYHYKKQWRVLSQESELFQVTHIICWYADWLRDLAKGEK
;
A
#
# COMPACT_ATOMS: atom_id res chain seq x y z
N MET A 1 -35.83 -4.47 10.87
CA MET A 1 -34.96 -5.61 10.53
C MET A 1 -33.64 -5.40 11.25
N GLU A 2 -33.17 -6.39 12.01
CA GLU A 2 -31.81 -6.31 12.56
C GLU A 2 -30.80 -6.21 11.39
N LYS A 3 -29.96 -5.17 11.42
CA LYS A 3 -28.95 -4.99 10.38
C LYS A 3 -27.95 -6.16 10.46
N GLN A 4 -27.67 -6.78 9.32
CA GLN A 4 -26.69 -7.85 9.15
C GLN A 4 -25.33 -7.43 9.74
N VAL A 5 -24.57 -8.37 10.31
CA VAL A 5 -23.19 -8.16 10.74
C VAL A 5 -22.26 -8.48 9.58
N TYR A 6 -21.47 -7.51 9.19
CA TYR A 6 -20.41 -7.65 8.18
C TYR A 6 -19.08 -8.03 8.82
N ILE A 7 -18.31 -8.85 8.14
CA ILE A 7 -16.96 -9.27 8.55
C ILE A 7 -16.07 -9.30 7.31
N LEU A 8 -14.98 -8.54 7.36
CA LEU A 8 -13.97 -8.50 6.31
C LEU A 8 -12.58 -8.87 6.86
N PRO A 9 -11.88 -9.80 6.25
CA PRO A 9 -12.28 -10.70 5.15
C PRO A 9 -13.52 -11.54 5.49
N GLN A 10 -14.30 -11.87 4.44
CA GLN A 10 -15.47 -12.74 4.60
C GLN A 10 -15.03 -14.12 5.11
N PRO A 11 -15.60 -14.61 6.23
CA PRO A 11 -15.29 -15.95 6.75
C PRO A 11 -15.65 -17.05 5.76
N GLN A 12 -14.92 -18.17 5.81
CA GLN A 12 -15.22 -19.37 5.01
C GLN A 12 -16.60 -19.93 5.34
N HIS A 13 -16.91 -20.00 6.64
CA HIS A 13 -18.21 -20.48 7.13
C HIS A 13 -18.74 -19.54 8.22
N LYS A 14 -19.97 -19.05 8.04
CA LYS A 14 -20.70 -18.23 9.01
C LYS A 14 -22.15 -18.69 9.08
N LYS A 15 -22.62 -18.92 10.31
CA LYS A 15 -24.00 -19.28 10.59
C LYS A 15 -24.57 -18.35 11.64
N ASP A 16 -25.62 -17.60 11.28
CA ASP A 16 -26.32 -16.71 12.20
C ASP A 16 -27.34 -17.50 13.04
N GLY A 17 -27.43 -17.18 14.33
CA GLY A 17 -28.38 -17.73 15.29
C GLY A 17 -29.49 -16.74 15.64
N ASN A 18 -30.50 -17.21 16.36
CA ASN A 18 -31.59 -16.38 16.85
C ASN A 18 -31.33 -15.93 18.30
N GLY A 19 -31.22 -14.62 18.54
CA GLY A 19 -30.97 -14.03 19.85
C GLY A 19 -29.60 -13.37 19.93
N SER A 20 -29.26 -12.87 21.10
CA SER A 20 -28.01 -12.16 21.36
C SER A 20 -27.49 -12.42 22.77
N PHE A 21 -26.17 -12.28 22.92
CA PHE A 21 -25.48 -12.23 24.20
C PHE A 21 -25.11 -10.78 24.53
N VAL A 22 -25.46 -10.33 25.73
CA VAL A 22 -25.15 -8.96 26.19
C VAL A 22 -23.94 -8.99 27.11
N LEU A 23 -22.86 -8.32 26.71
CA LEU A 23 -21.70 -8.08 27.59
C LEU A 23 -22.11 -7.17 28.75
N LYS A 24 -21.60 -7.47 29.95
CA LYS A 24 -21.89 -6.76 31.20
C LYS A 24 -20.60 -6.43 31.94
N TYR A 25 -20.65 -5.44 32.85
CA TYR A 25 -19.51 -4.95 33.62
C TYR A 25 -18.85 -6.02 34.53
N ASP A 26 -19.59 -7.06 34.92
CA ASP A 26 -19.12 -8.16 35.79
C ASP A 26 -18.58 -9.36 34.98
N HIS A 27 -18.58 -9.27 33.64
CA HIS A 27 -17.94 -10.27 32.77
C HIS A 27 -16.43 -10.04 32.71
N ARG A 28 -15.71 -11.03 32.21
CA ARG A 28 -14.24 -11.03 32.09
C ARG A 28 -13.80 -11.62 30.77
N ILE A 29 -12.59 -11.29 30.35
CA ILE A 29 -11.86 -11.96 29.27
C ILE A 29 -11.01 -13.05 29.93
N LEU A 30 -11.35 -14.30 29.69
CA LEU A 30 -10.64 -15.46 30.24
C LEU A 30 -9.63 -15.99 29.20
N LEU A 31 -8.35 -16.01 29.57
CA LEU A 31 -7.32 -16.79 28.89
C LEU A 31 -7.32 -18.20 29.48
N GLU A 32 -7.69 -19.20 28.69
CA GLU A 32 -7.60 -20.61 29.11
C GLU A 32 -6.14 -21.05 29.28
N SER A 33 -5.92 -22.15 29.98
CA SER A 33 -4.57 -22.68 30.25
C SER A 33 -3.78 -23.03 28.98
N SER A 34 -4.47 -23.31 27.89
CA SER A 34 -3.90 -23.58 26.56
C SER A 34 -3.26 -22.34 25.91
N CYS A 35 -3.63 -21.13 26.33
CA CYS A 35 -3.03 -19.90 25.84
C CYS A 35 -1.61 -19.72 26.37
N LYS A 36 -0.67 -19.35 25.49
CA LYS A 36 0.69 -18.93 25.83
C LYS A 36 0.75 -17.43 26.15
N MET A 37 1.92 -16.92 26.55
CA MET A 37 2.10 -15.51 26.94
C MET A 37 1.75 -14.52 25.81
N GLU A 38 2.03 -14.87 24.57
CA GLU A 38 1.69 -14.07 23.38
C GLU A 38 0.18 -13.78 23.25
N SER A 39 -0.67 -14.69 23.72
CA SER A 39 -2.13 -14.51 23.72
C SER A 39 -2.61 -13.39 24.67
N TYR A 40 -1.76 -12.95 25.60
CA TYR A 40 -2.08 -11.82 26.47
C TYR A 40 -2.23 -10.50 25.69
N ALA A 41 -1.34 -10.26 24.72
CA ALA A 41 -1.43 -9.08 23.86
C ALA A 41 -2.76 -9.06 23.07
N HIS A 42 -3.22 -10.24 22.60
CA HIS A 42 -4.50 -10.35 21.89
C HIS A 42 -5.71 -10.06 22.82
N ALA A 43 -5.62 -10.50 24.08
CA ALA A 43 -6.64 -10.16 25.08
C ALA A 43 -6.66 -8.65 25.39
N CYS A 44 -5.50 -7.99 25.46
CA CYS A 44 -5.41 -6.53 25.63
C CYS A 44 -6.04 -5.77 24.45
N LEU A 45 -5.78 -6.20 23.21
CA LEU A 45 -6.44 -5.63 22.03
C LEU A 45 -7.97 -5.75 22.11
N LEU A 46 -8.46 -6.88 22.56
CA LEU A 46 -9.90 -7.10 22.73
C LEU A 46 -10.47 -6.29 23.88
N GLN A 47 -9.76 -6.18 25.01
CA GLN A 47 -10.16 -5.37 26.16
C GLN A 47 -10.33 -3.90 25.75
N GLN A 48 -9.36 -3.35 25.04
CA GLN A 48 -9.44 -1.98 24.54
C GLN A 48 -10.63 -1.80 23.59
N GLU A 49 -10.88 -2.72 22.67
CA GLU A 49 -12.02 -2.62 21.75
C GLU A 49 -13.35 -2.69 22.49
N VAL A 50 -13.47 -3.55 23.52
CA VAL A 50 -14.69 -3.63 24.36
C VAL A 50 -14.92 -2.32 25.11
N GLU A 51 -13.86 -1.72 25.66
CA GLU A 51 -13.95 -0.42 26.33
C GLU A 51 -14.39 0.68 25.36
N GLU A 52 -13.77 0.76 24.19
CA GLU A 52 -14.08 1.78 23.18
C GLU A 52 -15.51 1.66 22.60
N GLN A 53 -15.99 0.42 22.37
CA GLN A 53 -17.26 0.19 21.66
C GLN A 53 -18.45 -0.06 22.59
N ALA A 54 -18.20 -0.54 23.80
CA ALA A 54 -19.26 -0.89 24.75
C ALA A 54 -19.19 -0.10 26.08
N GLY A 55 -18.11 0.65 26.32
CA GLY A 55 -17.89 1.38 27.57
C GLY A 55 -17.68 0.46 28.79
N LEU A 56 -17.20 -0.77 28.57
CA LEU A 56 -17.03 -1.78 29.59
C LEU A 56 -15.53 -2.08 29.79
N GLU A 57 -15.01 -1.84 30.98
CA GLU A 57 -13.66 -2.24 31.37
C GLU A 57 -13.69 -3.69 31.90
N LEU A 58 -13.42 -4.67 31.03
CA LEU A 58 -13.41 -6.08 31.41
C LEU A 58 -12.03 -6.49 31.92
N GLU A 59 -11.97 -7.15 33.09
CA GLU A 59 -10.72 -7.74 33.58
C GLU A 59 -10.25 -8.89 32.71
N ILE A 60 -8.94 -8.97 32.44
CA ILE A 60 -8.30 -10.15 31.85
C ILE A 60 -7.90 -11.11 32.96
N THR A 61 -8.35 -12.36 32.88
CA THR A 61 -8.07 -13.41 33.88
C THR A 61 -7.50 -14.66 33.24
N ARG A 62 -6.81 -15.47 34.03
CA ARG A 62 -6.29 -16.77 33.59
C ARG A 62 -6.70 -17.85 34.58
N GLY A 63 -7.52 -18.79 34.11
CA GLY A 63 -8.04 -19.90 34.94
C GLY A 63 -9.16 -19.47 35.90
N GLY A 64 -9.98 -20.44 36.32
CA GLY A 64 -10.85 -20.32 37.51
C GLY A 64 -12.10 -19.46 37.46
N SER A 65 -12.43 -18.78 36.38
CA SER A 65 -13.59 -17.88 36.32
C SER A 65 -14.88 -18.61 35.99
N LYS A 66 -15.89 -18.46 36.87
CA LYS A 66 -17.24 -18.99 36.63
C LYS A 66 -18.13 -18.12 35.75
N LYS A 67 -17.73 -16.88 35.46
CA LYS A 67 -18.49 -15.90 34.65
C LYS A 67 -17.57 -15.21 33.63
N ALA A 68 -16.91 -16.00 32.79
CA ALA A 68 -16.23 -15.41 31.66
C ALA A 68 -17.27 -15.00 30.62
N GLY A 69 -17.37 -13.70 30.32
CA GLY A 69 -18.18 -13.23 29.19
C GLY A 69 -17.53 -13.58 27.85
N ILE A 70 -16.19 -13.60 27.83
CA ILE A 70 -15.39 -13.95 26.65
C ILE A 70 -14.29 -14.94 27.06
N CYS A 71 -14.20 -16.07 26.36
CA CYS A 71 -13.17 -17.10 26.56
C CYS A 71 -12.25 -17.19 25.34
N LEU A 72 -10.95 -17.13 25.57
CA LEU A 72 -9.89 -17.28 24.56
C LEU A 72 -9.12 -18.57 24.80
N ALA A 73 -8.99 -19.40 23.76
CA ALA A 73 -8.30 -20.69 23.83
C ALA A 73 -7.43 -20.93 22.60
N VAL A 74 -6.42 -21.79 22.73
CA VAL A 74 -5.61 -22.29 21.62
C VAL A 74 -5.71 -23.82 21.62
N GLU A 75 -6.14 -24.40 20.51
CA GLU A 75 -6.15 -25.83 20.25
C GLU A 75 -5.27 -26.06 19.02
N GLU A 76 -4.02 -26.49 19.24
CA GLU A 76 -3.06 -26.64 18.14
C GLU A 76 -3.61 -27.57 17.04
N SER A 77 -3.56 -27.08 15.80
CA SER A 77 -4.02 -27.77 14.60
C SER A 77 -3.08 -27.52 13.42
N ASP A 78 -3.23 -28.32 12.36
CA ASP A 78 -2.48 -28.11 11.10
C ASP A 78 -2.86 -26.78 10.45
N GLN A 79 -4.08 -26.29 10.65
CA GLN A 79 -4.53 -24.96 10.24
C GLN A 79 -4.16 -23.89 11.28
N LYS A 80 -2.88 -23.59 11.39
CA LYS A 80 -2.34 -22.67 12.41
C LYS A 80 -2.98 -21.28 12.39
N GLU A 81 -3.40 -20.79 11.25
CA GLU A 81 -4.08 -19.48 11.10
C GLU A 81 -5.62 -19.61 11.16
N GLY A 82 -6.16 -20.81 11.29
CA GLY A 82 -7.59 -21.05 11.46
C GLY A 82 -8.08 -20.70 12.86
N TYR A 83 -9.38 -20.36 12.95
CA TYR A 83 -10.06 -20.12 14.21
C TYR A 83 -11.54 -20.51 14.14
N ARG A 84 -12.12 -20.75 15.32
CA ARG A 84 -13.57 -20.87 15.54
C ARG A 84 -14.01 -19.79 16.53
N LEU A 85 -15.09 -19.08 16.19
CA LEU A 85 -15.74 -18.10 17.07
C LEU A 85 -17.20 -18.50 17.25
N THR A 86 -17.63 -18.63 18.50
CA THR A 86 -19.04 -18.88 18.83
C THR A 86 -19.56 -17.80 19.77
N ILE A 87 -20.75 -17.30 19.49
CA ILE A 87 -21.50 -16.37 20.35
C ILE A 87 -22.83 -17.04 20.66
N GLU A 88 -23.00 -17.43 21.94
CA GLU A 88 -24.18 -18.14 22.42
C GLU A 88 -24.71 -17.48 23.71
N LYS A 89 -25.81 -18.01 24.27
CA LYS A 89 -26.42 -17.49 25.49
C LYS A 89 -25.47 -17.43 26.70
N ASP A 90 -24.46 -18.30 26.74
CA ASP A 90 -23.54 -18.45 27.86
C ASP A 90 -22.25 -17.63 27.69
N GLY A 91 -22.06 -16.96 26.54
CA GLY A 91 -20.90 -16.09 26.28
C GLY A 91 -20.33 -16.20 24.87
N VAL A 92 -19.13 -15.64 24.73
CA VAL A 92 -18.32 -15.69 23.52
C VAL A 92 -17.15 -16.63 23.75
N ARG A 93 -16.87 -17.52 22.81
CA ARG A 93 -15.69 -18.38 22.82
C ARG A 93 -14.93 -18.23 21.51
N ILE A 94 -13.63 -17.99 21.60
CA ILE A 94 -12.71 -17.96 20.46
C ILE A 94 -11.64 -19.03 20.66
N VAL A 95 -11.48 -19.90 19.66
CA VAL A 95 -10.48 -20.97 19.67
C VAL A 95 -9.62 -20.82 18.42
N GLY A 96 -8.33 -20.56 18.57
CA GLY A 96 -7.37 -20.50 17.47
C GLY A 96 -6.59 -21.79 17.30
N GLY A 97 -6.24 -22.17 16.06
CA GLY A 97 -5.32 -23.28 15.76
C GLY A 97 -3.86 -22.99 16.17
N SER A 98 -3.57 -21.74 16.51
CA SER A 98 -2.34 -21.23 17.13
C SER A 98 -2.64 -19.87 17.76
N ALA A 99 -1.64 -19.21 18.34
CA ALA A 99 -1.80 -17.81 18.79
C ALA A 99 -2.19 -16.87 17.64
N ARG A 100 -1.67 -17.07 16.42
CA ARG A 100 -2.04 -16.28 15.24
C ARG A 100 -3.50 -16.52 14.82
N GLY A 101 -3.97 -17.75 14.81
CA GLY A 101 -5.38 -18.07 14.59
C GLY A 101 -6.28 -17.43 15.64
N LEU A 102 -5.88 -17.46 16.93
CA LEU A 102 -6.58 -16.77 18.00
C LEU A 102 -6.66 -15.26 17.75
N LEU A 103 -5.57 -14.61 17.33
CA LEU A 103 -5.57 -13.19 16.95
C LEU A 103 -6.62 -12.91 15.88
N TYR A 104 -6.71 -13.72 14.83
CA TYR A 104 -7.69 -13.51 13.75
C TYR A 104 -9.13 -13.68 14.23
N GLY A 105 -9.39 -14.58 15.16
CA GLY A 105 -10.69 -14.67 15.83
C GLY A 105 -11.00 -13.43 16.67
N VAL A 106 -10.00 -12.89 17.37
CA VAL A 106 -10.11 -11.61 18.11
C VAL A 106 -10.40 -10.47 17.14
N GLN A 107 -9.72 -10.37 15.99
CA GLN A 107 -10.00 -9.33 14.99
C GLN A 107 -11.44 -9.43 14.46
N THR A 108 -11.95 -10.64 14.27
CA THR A 108 -13.36 -10.84 13.88
C THR A 108 -14.32 -10.35 14.95
N LEU A 109 -14.09 -10.66 16.23
CA LEU A 109 -14.94 -10.16 17.32
C LEU A 109 -14.86 -8.63 17.45
N ARG A 110 -13.69 -8.03 17.23
CA ARG A 110 -13.53 -6.56 17.20
C ARG A 110 -14.41 -5.93 16.11
N GLN A 111 -14.50 -6.50 14.91
CA GLN A 111 -15.39 -6.01 13.87
C GLN A 111 -16.88 -6.13 14.26
N ILE A 112 -17.26 -7.19 14.98
CA ILE A 112 -18.62 -7.37 15.49
C ILE A 112 -18.94 -6.31 16.56
N LEU A 113 -18.01 -6.06 17.49
CA LEU A 113 -18.14 -5.05 18.54
C LEU A 113 -18.35 -3.64 17.96
N ARG A 114 -17.60 -3.26 16.93
CA ARG A 114 -17.77 -1.96 16.23
C ARG A 114 -19.15 -1.74 15.64
N GLN A 115 -19.84 -2.81 15.29
CA GLN A 115 -21.15 -2.74 14.66
C GLN A 115 -22.31 -2.90 15.65
N LYS A 116 -22.10 -3.59 16.77
CA LYS A 116 -23.15 -4.04 17.70
C LYS A 116 -22.95 -3.58 19.15
N GLY A 117 -21.77 -3.02 19.48
CA GLY A 117 -21.44 -2.67 20.87
C GLY A 117 -21.51 -3.91 21.78
N ALA A 118 -22.12 -3.75 22.95
CA ALA A 118 -22.26 -4.82 23.94
C ALA A 118 -23.30 -5.90 23.57
N ASN A 119 -24.15 -5.69 22.57
CA ASN A 119 -25.25 -6.61 22.23
C ASN A 119 -24.86 -7.50 21.03
N LEU A 120 -24.20 -8.61 21.30
CA LEU A 120 -23.59 -9.49 20.31
C LEU A 120 -24.60 -10.54 19.81
N PRO A 121 -24.97 -10.57 18.52
CA PRO A 121 -25.89 -11.56 17.98
C PRO A 121 -25.29 -12.96 18.04
N PHE A 122 -26.12 -13.97 18.26
CA PHE A 122 -25.68 -15.35 18.25
C PHE A 122 -25.19 -15.72 16.86
N MET A 123 -24.01 -16.33 16.79
CA MET A 123 -23.42 -16.83 15.55
C MET A 123 -22.33 -17.87 15.80
N GLU A 124 -22.05 -18.62 14.78
CA GLU A 124 -20.93 -19.55 14.71
C GLU A 124 -20.11 -19.25 13.45
N ILE A 125 -18.81 -19.13 13.62
CA ILE A 125 -17.84 -18.86 12.54
C ILE A 125 -16.74 -19.91 12.63
N GLU A 126 -16.42 -20.54 11.50
CA GLU A 126 -15.25 -21.36 11.30
C GLU A 126 -14.50 -20.84 10.09
N ASP A 127 -13.23 -20.46 10.26
CA ASP A 127 -12.54 -19.64 9.30
C ASP A 127 -11.03 -19.93 9.26
N CYS A 128 -10.45 -19.82 8.06
CA CYS A 128 -9.02 -19.89 7.80
C CYS A 128 -8.68 -19.23 6.45
N PRO A 129 -7.46 -18.70 6.26
CA PRO A 129 -7.05 -18.10 4.98
C PRO A 129 -6.83 -19.16 3.89
N GLN A 130 -7.09 -18.78 2.65
CA GLN A 130 -6.80 -19.62 1.49
C GLN A 130 -5.41 -19.36 0.90
N MET A 131 -4.88 -18.13 1.02
CA MET A 131 -3.48 -17.83 0.71
C MET A 131 -2.67 -17.68 2.00
N ALA A 132 -1.53 -18.36 2.06
CA ALA A 132 -0.68 -18.37 3.26
C ALA A 132 -0.03 -17.01 3.53
N ASN A 133 0.45 -16.33 2.47
CA ASN A 133 1.10 -15.03 2.58
C ASN A 133 0.19 -13.95 2.00
N ARG A 134 -0.09 -12.93 2.80
CA ARG A 134 -1.02 -11.84 2.48
C ARG A 134 -0.34 -10.54 2.86
N GLY A 135 0.41 -9.98 1.89
CA GLY A 135 1.30 -8.85 2.11
C GLY A 135 0.76 -7.52 1.58
N PHE A 136 1.29 -6.46 2.16
CA PHE A 136 1.17 -5.11 1.65
C PHE A 136 2.55 -4.50 1.44
N TYR A 137 2.75 -3.89 0.27
CA TYR A 137 4.00 -3.24 -0.12
C TYR A 137 3.77 -1.74 -0.21
N HIS A 138 4.46 -0.97 0.61
CA HIS A 138 4.27 0.47 0.71
C HIS A 138 5.52 1.22 0.26
N ASP A 139 5.36 2.08 -0.74
CA ASP A 139 6.43 2.96 -1.19
C ASP A 139 6.66 4.08 -0.17
N VAL A 140 7.83 4.06 0.45
CA VAL A 140 8.26 5.05 1.45
C VAL A 140 9.44 5.88 0.94
N THR A 141 9.68 5.84 -0.38
CA THR A 141 10.82 6.47 -1.03
C THR A 141 10.42 7.64 -1.93
N ARG A 142 9.48 7.41 -2.85
CA ARG A 142 9.20 8.33 -3.94
C ARG A 142 8.28 9.47 -3.48
N GLY A 143 8.85 10.41 -2.74
CA GLY A 143 8.19 11.63 -2.26
C GLY A 143 7.83 11.62 -0.78
N ARG A 144 7.28 10.53 -0.25
CA ARG A 144 6.87 10.46 1.15
C ARG A 144 7.69 9.46 1.96
N VAL A 145 8.38 9.95 2.98
CA VAL A 145 8.85 9.10 4.08
C VAL A 145 7.81 9.18 5.20
N PRO A 146 7.13 8.08 5.56
CA PRO A 146 6.11 8.11 6.59
C PRO A 146 6.72 8.32 7.98
N LYS A 147 5.92 8.87 8.90
CA LYS A 147 6.25 8.83 10.33
C LYS A 147 6.07 7.42 10.87
N LEU A 148 6.88 7.03 11.83
CA LEU A 148 6.75 5.73 12.53
C LEU A 148 5.33 5.52 13.09
N SER A 149 4.68 6.58 13.58
CA SER A 149 3.29 6.51 14.06
C SER A 149 2.29 6.11 12.97
N TRP A 150 2.52 6.52 11.71
CA TRP A 150 1.71 6.06 10.59
C TRP A 150 2.00 4.61 10.22
N LEU A 151 3.27 4.21 10.19
CA LEU A 151 3.66 2.81 9.90
C LEU A 151 3.07 1.84 10.93
N LYS A 152 3.07 2.21 12.21
CA LYS A 152 2.40 1.43 13.27
C LYS A 152 0.88 1.37 13.04
N LYS A 153 0.24 2.49 12.71
CA LYS A 153 -1.18 2.50 12.37
C LYS A 153 -1.49 1.65 11.13
N LEU A 154 -0.62 1.67 10.13
CA LEU A 154 -0.75 0.79 8.95
C LEU A 154 -0.68 -0.69 9.37
N ALA A 155 0.27 -1.06 10.25
CA ALA A 155 0.36 -2.41 10.80
C ALA A 155 -0.92 -2.80 11.57
N ASP A 156 -1.52 -1.89 12.37
CA ASP A 156 -2.81 -2.12 13.01
C ASP A 156 -3.92 -2.41 12.00
N ILE A 157 -3.99 -1.63 10.91
CA ILE A 157 -4.97 -1.82 9.83
C ILE A 157 -4.77 -3.18 9.16
N LEU A 158 -3.53 -3.53 8.81
CA LEU A 158 -3.20 -4.80 8.19
C LEU A 158 -3.61 -5.97 9.09
N SER A 159 -3.25 -5.93 10.38
CA SER A 159 -3.63 -6.94 11.37
C SER A 159 -5.14 -7.05 11.54
N PHE A 160 -5.85 -5.90 11.60
CA PHE A 160 -7.31 -5.86 11.74
C PHE A 160 -8.04 -6.56 10.59
N TYR A 161 -7.49 -6.46 9.37
CA TYR A 161 -7.99 -7.16 8.18
C TYR A 161 -7.23 -8.48 7.88
N LYS A 162 -6.50 -9.03 8.86
CA LYS A 162 -5.85 -10.36 8.81
C LYS A 162 -4.79 -10.50 7.72
N MET A 163 -4.14 -9.41 7.31
CA MET A 163 -2.90 -9.45 6.55
C MET A 163 -1.76 -9.89 7.47
N ASN A 164 -0.68 -10.48 6.91
CA ASN A 164 0.41 -11.03 7.72
C ASN A 164 1.82 -10.64 7.26
N GLN A 165 1.95 -9.81 6.22
CA GLN A 165 3.24 -9.25 5.79
C GLN A 165 3.12 -7.76 5.48
N LEU A 166 4.17 -7.00 5.82
CA LEU A 166 4.40 -5.61 5.40
C LEU A 166 5.79 -5.51 4.80
N GLN A 167 5.91 -4.90 3.63
CA GLN A 167 7.19 -4.55 3.02
C GLN A 167 7.25 -3.05 2.77
N LEU A 168 8.41 -2.43 3.03
CA LEU A 168 8.66 -1.02 2.76
C LEU A 168 9.62 -0.91 1.57
N TYR A 169 9.19 -0.23 0.51
CA TYR A 169 10.06 0.03 -0.64
C TYR A 169 11.09 1.10 -0.31
N ILE A 170 12.36 0.72 -0.32
CA ILE A 170 13.51 1.58 -0.03
C ILE A 170 14.43 1.66 -1.25
N GLU A 171 14.77 2.88 -1.65
CA GLU A 171 15.93 3.22 -2.51
C GLU A 171 16.99 3.95 -1.68
N HIS A 172 16.66 5.13 -1.17
CA HIS A 172 17.56 6.05 -0.46
C HIS A 172 17.02 6.50 0.90
N THR A 173 15.83 6.10 1.27
CA THR A 173 15.11 6.61 2.45
C THR A 173 15.34 5.81 3.72
N TYR A 174 16.43 5.08 3.79
CA TYR A 174 17.03 4.58 5.02
C TYR A 174 18.37 5.28 5.26
N LEU A 175 18.69 5.54 6.53
CA LEU A 175 19.90 6.26 6.96
C LEU A 175 21.14 5.35 6.91
N PHE A 176 21.53 4.91 5.69
CA PHE A 176 22.72 4.08 5.50
C PHE A 176 24.00 4.78 5.95
N GLU A 177 24.86 4.04 6.65
CA GLU A 177 26.17 4.54 7.07
C GLU A 177 27.05 4.83 5.84
N GLY A 178 27.73 5.97 5.84
CA GLY A 178 28.63 6.39 4.76
C GLY A 178 27.96 6.93 3.49
N LEU A 179 26.63 6.94 3.39
CA LEU A 179 25.89 7.42 2.20
C LEU A 179 25.23 8.78 2.38
N SER A 180 25.81 9.68 3.21
CA SER A 180 25.21 10.99 3.52
C SER A 180 24.92 11.85 2.29
N GLU A 181 25.69 11.72 1.21
CA GLU A 181 25.46 12.42 -0.05
C GLU A 181 24.13 12.00 -0.72
N MET A 182 23.73 10.73 -0.56
CA MET A 182 22.50 10.18 -1.13
C MET A 182 21.23 10.72 -0.45
N TRP A 183 21.25 10.85 0.89
CA TRP A 183 20.05 11.17 1.68
C TRP A 183 20.05 12.55 2.35
N ARG A 184 21.08 13.40 2.10
CA ARG A 184 21.27 14.70 2.76
C ARG A 184 20.15 15.71 2.60
N ASP A 185 19.32 15.57 1.57
CA ASP A 185 18.17 16.43 1.24
C ASP A 185 16.81 15.79 1.58
N ASP A 186 16.84 14.68 2.32
CA ASP A 186 15.65 13.91 2.70
C ASP A 186 15.57 13.69 4.23
N THR A 187 14.54 13.02 4.68
CA THR A 187 14.31 12.63 6.08
C THR A 187 14.14 11.10 6.17
N PRO A 188 15.24 10.33 6.00
CA PRO A 188 15.18 8.88 5.92
C PRO A 188 14.75 8.24 7.25
N LEU A 189 14.23 7.00 7.17
CA LEU A 189 14.00 6.15 8.33
C LEU A 189 15.34 5.74 8.97
N THR A 190 15.36 5.69 10.28
CA THR A 190 16.54 5.27 11.05
C THR A 190 16.51 3.78 11.40
N ALA A 191 17.65 3.23 11.80
CA ALA A 191 17.71 1.87 12.35
C ALA A 191 16.78 1.69 13.55
N GLN A 192 16.65 2.71 14.41
CA GLN A 192 15.72 2.69 15.54
C GLN A 192 14.27 2.60 15.07
N ASP A 193 13.88 3.37 14.04
CA ASP A 193 12.50 3.32 13.49
C ASP A 193 12.16 1.92 12.97
N ILE A 194 13.11 1.29 12.26
CA ILE A 194 12.91 -0.06 11.70
C ILE A 194 12.82 -1.12 12.80
N LEU A 195 13.74 -1.10 13.77
CA LEU A 195 13.73 -2.06 14.90
C LEU A 195 12.45 -1.94 15.73
N GLU A 196 11.99 -0.72 15.98
CA GLU A 196 10.76 -0.46 16.73
C GLU A 196 9.51 -0.88 15.93
N LEU A 197 9.53 -0.71 14.60
CA LEU A 197 8.44 -1.17 13.72
C LEU A 197 8.42 -2.70 13.62
N ASP A 198 9.58 -3.35 13.51
CA ASP A 198 9.68 -4.82 13.44
C ASP A 198 9.14 -5.49 14.72
N GLU A 199 9.48 -4.96 15.90
CA GLU A 199 8.93 -5.42 17.18
C GLU A 199 7.41 -5.22 17.24
N TYR A 200 6.93 -4.04 16.80
CA TYR A 200 5.51 -3.72 16.79
C TYR A 200 4.71 -4.63 15.86
N CYS A 201 5.20 -4.83 14.64
CA CYS A 201 4.60 -5.74 13.65
C CYS A 201 4.53 -7.18 14.18
N ALA A 202 5.60 -7.67 14.81
CA ALA A 202 5.65 -9.01 15.38
C ALA A 202 4.56 -9.21 16.45
N GLY A 203 4.30 -8.21 17.30
CA GLY A 203 3.23 -8.21 18.29
C GLY A 203 1.82 -8.30 17.69
N LEU A 204 1.66 -7.85 16.44
CA LEU A 204 0.41 -7.88 15.66
C LEU A 204 0.30 -9.08 14.70
N GLY A 205 1.23 -10.03 14.75
CA GLY A 205 1.26 -11.18 13.84
C GLY A 205 1.66 -10.84 12.41
N ILE A 206 2.31 -9.69 12.19
CA ILE A 206 2.78 -9.22 10.90
C ILE A 206 4.30 -9.44 10.80
N GLU A 207 4.76 -10.01 9.71
CA GLU A 207 6.16 -10.10 9.36
C GLU A 207 6.57 -8.84 8.58
N LEU A 208 7.49 -8.04 9.14
CA LEU A 208 8.10 -6.92 8.44
C LEU A 208 9.23 -7.47 7.56
N VAL A 209 9.02 -7.50 6.24
CA VAL A 209 9.97 -8.04 5.26
C VAL A 209 10.82 -6.90 4.69
N PRO A 210 12.16 -6.98 4.80
CA PRO A 210 13.05 -5.96 4.21
C PRO A 210 12.98 -5.96 2.69
N SER A 211 12.93 -4.77 2.09
CA SER A 211 13.01 -4.57 0.65
C SER A 211 13.94 -3.40 0.35
N LEU A 212 14.88 -3.60 -0.58
CA LEU A 212 15.85 -2.61 -1.00
C LEU A 212 16.07 -2.72 -2.51
N SER A 213 15.95 -1.59 -3.23
CA SER A 213 16.36 -1.55 -4.64
C SER A 213 17.85 -1.80 -4.76
N SER A 214 18.22 -2.75 -5.61
CA SER A 214 19.62 -3.22 -5.74
C SER A 214 20.11 -3.40 -7.18
N PHE A 215 19.33 -3.00 -8.19
CA PHE A 215 19.76 -3.10 -9.57
C PHE A 215 19.26 -1.91 -10.40
N GLY A 216 17.97 -1.79 -10.67
CA GLY A 216 17.30 -0.58 -11.14
C GLY A 216 16.96 0.37 -9.98
N HIS A 217 16.38 1.52 -10.31
CA HIS A 217 15.86 2.49 -9.35
C HIS A 217 16.88 3.00 -8.30
N LEU A 218 18.13 3.22 -8.70
CA LEU A 218 19.17 3.75 -7.82
C LEU A 218 19.44 5.25 -8.09
N TYR A 219 18.38 6.01 -8.42
CA TYR A 219 18.44 7.39 -8.88
C TYR A 219 19.29 8.30 -8.00
N LYS A 220 19.00 8.38 -6.69
CA LYS A 220 19.77 9.27 -5.81
C LYS A 220 21.18 8.74 -5.53
N LEU A 221 21.37 7.43 -5.42
CA LEU A 221 22.67 6.81 -5.18
C LEU A 221 23.64 7.10 -6.34
N LEU A 222 23.22 6.78 -7.56
CA LEU A 222 24.08 6.86 -8.75
C LEU A 222 24.28 8.28 -9.27
N ARG A 223 23.58 9.28 -8.70
CA ARG A 223 23.79 10.71 -8.98
C ARG A 223 24.68 11.40 -7.97
N THR A 224 25.19 10.68 -6.98
CA THR A 224 26.21 11.21 -6.05
C THR A 224 27.55 11.33 -6.73
N SER A 225 28.37 12.30 -6.30
CA SER A 225 29.76 12.40 -6.82
C SER A 225 30.61 11.18 -6.46
N THR A 226 30.25 10.49 -5.37
CA THR A 226 30.99 9.32 -4.87
C THR A 226 30.71 8.07 -5.72
N TYR A 227 29.49 7.88 -6.22
CA TYR A 227 29.07 6.62 -6.84
C TYR A 227 28.58 6.74 -8.32
N CYS A 228 28.63 7.94 -8.91
CA CYS A 228 28.18 8.15 -10.30
C CYS A 228 28.93 7.27 -11.32
N GLU A 229 30.20 6.90 -11.06
CA GLU A 229 30.97 6.00 -11.90
C GLU A 229 30.45 4.55 -11.93
N LEU A 230 29.58 4.17 -10.99
CA LEU A 230 28.91 2.87 -10.95
C LEU A 230 27.61 2.84 -11.75
N CYS A 231 27.17 3.97 -12.33
CA CYS A 231 25.99 4.01 -13.18
C CYS A 231 26.24 3.32 -14.54
N GLU A 232 25.21 2.66 -15.06
CA GLU A 232 25.22 2.09 -16.42
C GLU A 232 25.35 3.20 -17.48
N MET A 233 24.64 4.32 -17.30
CA MET A 233 24.69 5.48 -18.19
C MET A 233 25.73 6.49 -17.70
N PRO A 234 26.40 7.21 -18.63
CA PRO A 234 27.45 8.15 -18.26
C PRO A 234 26.88 9.45 -17.66
N GLU A 235 27.65 10.07 -16.75
CA GLU A 235 27.45 11.42 -16.23
C GLU A 235 26.06 11.70 -15.60
N PRO A 236 25.46 10.76 -14.82
CA PRO A 236 24.13 10.92 -14.26
C PRO A 236 24.02 12.09 -13.28
N GLU A 237 25.14 12.48 -12.65
CA GLU A 237 25.24 13.61 -11.70
C GLU A 237 25.04 14.99 -12.35
N LYS A 238 25.15 15.07 -13.69
CA LYS A 238 25.00 16.33 -14.45
C LYS A 238 23.56 16.59 -14.88
N GLU A 239 22.71 15.58 -14.84
CA GLU A 239 21.32 15.72 -15.25
C GLU A 239 20.52 16.53 -14.21
N PRO A 240 19.57 17.40 -14.63
CA PRO A 240 18.63 18.05 -13.71
C PRO A 240 17.75 17.01 -13.03
N PHE A 241 17.18 17.36 -11.85
CA PHE A 241 16.19 16.48 -11.23
C PHE A 241 14.93 16.37 -12.12
N SER A 242 14.40 15.17 -12.26
CA SER A 242 13.13 14.90 -12.93
C SER A 242 12.45 13.71 -12.26
N MET A 243 11.17 13.86 -11.92
CA MET A 243 10.36 12.75 -11.41
C MET A 243 10.20 11.66 -12.46
N HIS A 244 10.06 12.06 -13.74
CA HIS A 244 9.96 11.11 -14.86
C HIS A 244 11.25 10.29 -15.03
N ASP A 245 12.41 10.97 -15.07
CA ASP A 245 13.67 10.28 -15.31
C ASP A 245 14.06 9.39 -14.12
N ARG A 246 13.64 9.74 -12.90
CA ARG A 246 13.79 8.89 -11.72
C ARG A 246 13.09 7.54 -11.89
N MET A 247 11.95 7.51 -12.60
CA MET A 247 11.21 6.28 -12.87
C MET A 247 11.84 5.43 -13.98
N ALA A 248 12.55 6.05 -14.91
CA ALA A 248 12.98 5.42 -16.17
C ALA A 248 14.46 5.01 -16.21
N HIS A 249 15.29 5.48 -15.27
CA HIS A 249 16.74 5.37 -15.38
C HIS A 249 17.42 4.96 -14.07
N HIS A 250 18.78 4.90 -14.13
CA HIS A 250 19.68 4.68 -13.00
C HIS A 250 19.78 3.21 -12.57
N THR A 251 20.14 2.38 -13.57
CA THR A 251 20.60 1.00 -13.37
C THR A 251 22.09 1.02 -13.00
N ILE A 252 22.51 0.21 -12.02
CA ILE A 252 23.91 0.07 -11.65
C ILE A 252 24.65 -0.79 -12.67
N ASN A 253 25.93 -0.50 -12.90
CA ASN A 253 26.82 -1.27 -13.79
C ASN A 253 27.10 -2.66 -13.19
N ALA A 254 26.42 -3.67 -13.71
CA ALA A 254 26.49 -5.06 -13.25
C ALA A 254 27.84 -5.76 -13.54
N SER A 255 28.71 -5.15 -14.35
CA SER A 255 30.02 -5.72 -14.71
C SER A 255 31.15 -5.38 -13.74
N ARG A 256 30.91 -4.42 -12.82
CA ARG A 256 31.90 -3.97 -11.84
C ARG A 256 31.77 -4.72 -10.52
N GLU A 257 32.87 -5.19 -9.98
CA GLU A 257 32.87 -5.82 -8.65
C GLU A 257 32.52 -4.83 -7.54
N GLU A 258 32.92 -3.56 -7.68
CA GLU A 258 32.59 -2.49 -6.73
C GLU A 258 31.07 -2.25 -6.62
N SER A 259 30.32 -2.47 -7.70
CA SER A 259 28.84 -2.44 -7.69
C SER A 259 28.28 -3.55 -6.80
N TYR A 260 28.81 -4.75 -6.93
CA TYR A 260 28.40 -5.90 -6.11
C TYR A 260 28.78 -5.73 -4.64
N GLU A 261 30.03 -5.27 -4.36
CA GLU A 261 30.50 -5.01 -3.00
C GLU A 261 29.65 -3.95 -2.29
N LEU A 262 29.34 -2.83 -2.98
CA LEU A 262 28.49 -1.77 -2.44
C LEU A 262 27.10 -2.33 -2.09
N LEU A 263 26.44 -2.98 -3.04
CA LEU A 263 25.07 -3.46 -2.83
C LEU A 263 24.98 -4.54 -1.74
N THR A 264 25.93 -5.46 -1.70
CA THR A 264 25.95 -6.50 -0.66
C THR A 264 26.26 -5.93 0.72
N GLY A 265 27.02 -4.84 0.80
CA GLY A 265 27.20 -4.05 2.01
C GLY A 265 25.87 -3.46 2.50
N LEU A 266 25.14 -2.76 1.62
CA LEU A 266 23.85 -2.15 1.95
C LEU A 266 22.79 -3.19 2.31
N ILE A 267 22.69 -4.28 1.55
CA ILE A 267 21.79 -5.40 1.84
C ILE A 267 22.12 -6.01 3.21
N GLY A 268 23.41 -6.21 3.52
CA GLY A 268 23.85 -6.78 4.79
C GLY A 268 23.53 -5.89 5.99
N GLU A 269 23.77 -4.59 5.87
CA GLU A 269 23.43 -3.59 6.89
C GLU A 269 21.91 -3.60 7.17
N TYR A 270 21.12 -3.39 6.13
CA TYR A 270 19.66 -3.26 6.24
C TYR A 270 19.02 -4.57 6.73
N MET A 271 19.43 -5.71 6.18
CA MET A 271 18.94 -7.05 6.56
C MET A 271 19.08 -7.35 8.06
N SER A 272 20.12 -6.81 8.70
CA SER A 272 20.43 -7.06 10.12
C SER A 272 19.35 -6.53 11.09
N LEU A 273 18.49 -5.64 10.61
CA LEU A 273 17.45 -4.99 11.42
C LEU A 273 16.15 -5.81 11.52
N PHE A 274 16.03 -6.91 10.76
CA PHE A 274 14.75 -7.60 10.57
C PHE A 274 14.80 -9.05 11.06
N ARG A 275 13.70 -9.46 11.70
CA ARG A 275 13.46 -10.88 12.08
C ARG A 275 13.09 -11.73 10.87
N SER A 276 12.52 -11.15 9.82
CA SER A 276 12.03 -11.86 8.64
C SER A 276 13.06 -12.82 8.07
N GLN A 277 12.56 -13.97 7.57
CA GLN A 277 13.36 -14.92 6.82
C GLN A 277 13.51 -14.52 5.33
N TYR A 278 12.77 -13.53 4.87
CA TYR A 278 12.79 -13.06 3.49
C TYR A 278 13.63 -11.79 3.37
N PHE A 279 14.13 -11.55 2.15
CA PHE A 279 14.73 -10.29 1.73
C PHE A 279 14.37 -10.01 0.27
N ASN A 280 13.69 -8.89 -0.01
CA ASN A 280 13.36 -8.46 -1.36
C ASN A 280 14.49 -7.56 -1.89
N ILE A 281 15.19 -8.05 -2.92
CA ILE A 281 16.29 -7.33 -3.57
C ILE A 281 15.83 -6.34 -4.66
N GLY A 282 14.52 -6.21 -4.91
CA GLY A 282 14.00 -5.40 -6.02
C GLY A 282 14.32 -6.01 -7.39
N ALA A 283 15.27 -5.41 -8.08
CA ALA A 283 15.81 -5.84 -9.39
C ALA A 283 14.82 -5.73 -10.57
N ASP A 284 13.81 -4.86 -10.44
CA ASP A 284 12.86 -4.50 -11.48
C ASP A 284 13.39 -3.40 -12.40
N GLU A 285 12.74 -3.26 -13.55
CA GLU A 285 12.84 -2.13 -14.49
C GLU A 285 14.27 -1.66 -14.78
N THR A 286 15.18 -2.60 -15.04
CA THR A 286 16.58 -2.32 -15.39
C THR A 286 16.72 -1.78 -16.82
N PHE A 287 16.00 -0.69 -17.13
CA PHE A 287 15.84 -0.15 -18.48
C PHE A 287 17.15 0.24 -19.17
N ASP A 288 18.17 0.65 -18.41
CA ASP A 288 19.45 1.09 -18.96
C ASP A 288 20.42 -0.07 -19.23
N LEU A 289 20.17 -1.26 -18.69
CA LEU A 289 21.08 -2.40 -18.77
C LEU A 289 21.45 -2.74 -20.23
N GLY A 290 22.73 -2.81 -20.51
CA GLY A 290 23.24 -3.09 -21.86
C GLY A 290 23.22 -1.90 -22.81
N LYS A 291 22.92 -0.68 -22.34
CA LYS A 291 22.87 0.51 -23.21
C LYS A 291 24.05 1.45 -23.02
N GLY A 292 24.76 1.36 -21.93
CA GLY A 292 25.91 2.19 -21.56
C GLY A 292 27.18 1.39 -21.34
N ALA A 293 27.66 1.36 -20.11
CA ALA A 293 28.92 0.75 -19.72
C ALA A 293 29.00 -0.76 -20.00
N THR A 294 27.88 -1.47 -19.94
CA THR A 294 27.80 -2.92 -20.19
C THR A 294 27.42 -3.27 -21.65
N LYS A 295 27.32 -2.28 -22.55
CA LYS A 295 26.87 -2.47 -23.93
C LYS A 295 27.64 -3.55 -24.68
N GLU A 296 28.98 -3.52 -24.62
CA GLU A 296 29.80 -4.51 -25.33
C GLU A 296 29.61 -5.94 -24.80
N ILE A 297 29.33 -6.08 -23.51
CA ILE A 297 29.05 -7.38 -22.88
C ILE A 297 27.66 -7.86 -23.34
N ALA A 298 26.68 -6.99 -23.30
CA ALA A 298 25.31 -7.28 -23.74
C ALA A 298 25.25 -7.67 -25.23
N ASP A 299 25.99 -6.97 -26.08
CA ASP A 299 26.09 -7.29 -27.51
C ASP A 299 26.70 -8.70 -27.77
N LYS A 300 27.53 -9.22 -26.86
CA LYS A 300 28.18 -10.54 -26.98
C LYS A 300 27.39 -11.68 -26.33
N SER A 301 26.81 -11.46 -25.17
CA SER A 301 26.19 -12.50 -24.33
C SER A 301 24.68 -12.40 -24.20
N GLY A 302 24.08 -11.29 -24.61
CA GLY A 302 22.69 -10.96 -24.40
C GLY A 302 22.46 -10.20 -23.08
N VAL A 303 21.47 -9.31 -23.08
CA VAL A 303 21.05 -8.54 -21.88
C VAL A 303 20.49 -9.48 -20.81
N GLU A 304 19.77 -10.51 -21.24
CA GLU A 304 19.16 -11.53 -20.36
C GLU A 304 20.21 -12.25 -19.53
N ARG A 305 21.36 -12.62 -20.15
CA ARG A 305 22.46 -13.27 -19.44
C ARG A 305 23.08 -12.32 -18.40
N LEU A 306 23.27 -11.08 -18.77
CA LEU A 306 23.82 -10.07 -17.87
C LEU A 306 22.92 -9.82 -16.67
N TYR A 307 21.60 -9.75 -16.92
CA TYR A 307 20.59 -9.61 -15.86
C TYR A 307 20.61 -10.79 -14.90
N ILE A 308 20.45 -12.02 -15.41
CA ILE A 308 20.31 -13.19 -14.54
C ILE A 308 21.58 -13.50 -13.76
N ASP A 309 22.77 -13.27 -14.34
CA ASP A 309 24.03 -13.48 -13.63
C ASP A 309 24.15 -12.55 -12.42
N PHE A 310 23.76 -11.29 -12.56
CA PHE A 310 23.84 -10.32 -11.48
C PHE A 310 22.77 -10.59 -10.41
N VAL A 311 21.52 -10.83 -10.80
CA VAL A 311 20.44 -11.21 -9.87
C VAL A 311 20.79 -12.48 -9.10
N ASN A 312 21.38 -13.50 -9.79
CA ASN A 312 21.79 -14.73 -9.13
C ASN A 312 22.88 -14.50 -8.08
N LYS A 313 23.88 -13.65 -8.36
CA LYS A 313 24.91 -13.26 -7.38
C LYS A 313 24.28 -12.65 -6.11
N LEU A 314 23.33 -11.71 -6.28
CA LEU A 314 22.63 -11.07 -5.16
C LEU A 314 21.77 -12.08 -4.39
N CYS A 315 21.02 -12.95 -5.09
CA CYS A 315 20.24 -14.02 -4.45
C CYS A 315 21.12 -14.99 -3.66
N GLN A 316 22.27 -15.40 -4.21
CA GLN A 316 23.24 -16.25 -3.51
C GLN A 316 23.80 -15.57 -2.25
N PHE A 317 24.05 -14.26 -2.30
CA PHE A 317 24.45 -13.50 -1.13
C PHE A 317 23.37 -13.57 -0.03
N VAL A 318 22.10 -13.32 -0.37
CA VAL A 318 20.97 -13.40 0.58
C VAL A 318 20.88 -14.81 1.19
N VAL A 319 20.99 -15.87 0.36
CA VAL A 319 20.99 -17.27 0.83
C VAL A 319 22.18 -17.53 1.74
N SER A 320 23.36 -16.99 1.45
CA SER A 320 24.56 -17.15 2.31
C SER A 320 24.38 -16.56 3.71
N LYS A 321 23.43 -15.61 3.88
CA LYS A 321 23.03 -15.04 5.17
C LYS A 321 21.88 -15.80 5.84
N GLY A 322 21.46 -16.95 5.28
CA GLY A 322 20.38 -17.78 5.81
C GLY A 322 18.98 -17.21 5.55
N LYS A 323 18.83 -16.33 4.57
CA LYS A 323 17.54 -15.72 4.20
C LYS A 323 17.06 -16.21 2.84
N ILE A 324 15.78 -16.00 2.54
CA ILE A 324 15.12 -16.38 1.29
C ILE A 324 15.02 -15.12 0.43
N PRO A 325 15.65 -15.09 -0.77
CA PRO A 325 15.56 -13.94 -1.66
C PRO A 325 14.18 -13.82 -2.31
N MET A 326 13.71 -12.58 -2.48
CA MET A 326 12.57 -12.19 -3.31
C MET A 326 13.06 -11.17 -4.33
N PHE A 327 12.47 -11.15 -5.53
CA PHE A 327 12.75 -10.16 -6.56
C PHE A 327 11.55 -9.93 -7.47
N TRP A 328 11.46 -8.77 -8.13
CA TRP A 328 10.37 -8.46 -9.04
C TRP A 328 10.49 -9.20 -10.38
N GLY A 329 9.37 -9.70 -10.87
CA GLY A 329 9.32 -10.67 -11.96
C GLY A 329 9.15 -10.10 -13.36
N ASP A 330 9.13 -8.78 -13.55
CA ASP A 330 8.89 -8.14 -14.85
C ASP A 330 9.93 -8.53 -15.89
N VAL A 331 11.20 -8.37 -15.56
CA VAL A 331 12.32 -8.66 -16.48
C VAL A 331 12.39 -10.16 -16.80
N ILE A 332 12.31 -11.01 -15.78
CA ILE A 332 12.41 -12.49 -15.97
C ILE A 332 11.22 -13.08 -16.74
N CYS A 333 10.06 -12.42 -16.77
CA CYS A 333 8.93 -12.84 -17.60
C CYS A 333 9.24 -12.86 -19.10
N GLY A 334 10.26 -12.12 -19.54
CA GLY A 334 10.78 -12.16 -20.92
C GLY A 334 11.54 -13.44 -21.26
N PHE A 335 12.17 -14.08 -20.25
CA PHE A 335 13.01 -15.29 -20.40
C PHE A 335 12.89 -16.21 -19.16
N PRO A 336 11.70 -16.74 -18.89
CA PRO A 336 11.38 -17.42 -17.63
C PRO A 336 12.15 -18.74 -17.42
N GLU A 337 12.77 -19.30 -18.46
CA GLU A 337 13.62 -20.49 -18.37
C GLU A 337 14.82 -20.30 -17.45
N TYR A 338 15.33 -19.07 -17.31
CA TYR A 338 16.45 -18.75 -16.41
C TYR A 338 16.10 -18.78 -14.92
N ILE A 339 14.82 -18.83 -14.55
CA ILE A 339 14.42 -19.01 -13.13
C ILE A 339 15.10 -20.22 -12.49
N ARG A 340 15.36 -21.27 -13.27
CA ARG A 340 16.01 -22.50 -12.78
C ARG A 340 17.47 -22.33 -12.39
N GLU A 341 18.10 -21.22 -12.77
CA GLU A 341 19.47 -20.89 -12.40
C GLU A 341 19.56 -20.17 -11.07
N LEU A 342 18.46 -19.62 -10.58
CA LEU A 342 18.37 -18.99 -9.26
C LEU A 342 18.31 -20.03 -8.14
N PRO A 343 18.66 -19.67 -6.89
CA PRO A 343 18.42 -20.54 -5.74
C PRO A 343 16.95 -20.99 -5.69
N LYS A 344 16.71 -22.25 -5.36
CA LYS A 344 15.38 -22.88 -5.47
C LYS A 344 14.30 -22.20 -4.62
N GLU A 345 14.72 -21.59 -3.52
CA GLU A 345 13.86 -20.90 -2.57
C GLU A 345 13.47 -19.49 -3.04
N THR A 346 14.09 -18.97 -4.10
CA THR A 346 13.87 -17.60 -4.59
C THR A 346 12.42 -17.39 -4.98
N ILE A 347 11.81 -16.34 -4.45
CA ILE A 347 10.42 -15.99 -4.72
C ILE A 347 10.37 -14.90 -5.78
N CYS A 348 9.63 -15.17 -6.85
CA CYS A 348 9.34 -14.21 -7.92
C CYS A 348 8.07 -13.41 -7.58
N LEU A 349 8.19 -12.09 -7.52
CA LEU A 349 7.10 -11.15 -7.28
C LEU A 349 6.51 -10.71 -8.62
N ASN A 350 5.44 -11.37 -9.04
CA ASN A 350 4.80 -11.19 -10.35
C ASN A 350 3.77 -10.06 -10.27
N TRP A 351 4.14 -8.86 -10.71
CA TRP A 351 3.28 -7.69 -10.67
C TRP A 351 2.53 -7.41 -11.97
N GLY A 352 1.40 -6.72 -11.85
CA GLY A 352 0.62 -6.22 -12.96
C GLY A 352 -0.61 -5.47 -12.44
N TYR A 353 -0.89 -4.27 -12.99
CA TYR A 353 -1.79 -3.30 -12.39
C TYR A 353 -3.00 -2.93 -13.24
N ALA A 354 -3.05 -3.45 -14.48
CA ALA A 354 -4.19 -3.18 -15.35
C ALA A 354 -5.51 -3.76 -14.78
N PRO A 355 -6.64 -3.05 -14.89
CA PRO A 355 -7.93 -3.58 -14.44
C PRO A 355 -8.35 -4.87 -15.20
N ASP A 356 -7.89 -5.01 -16.42
CA ASP A 356 -8.07 -6.17 -17.29
C ASP A 356 -6.82 -7.06 -17.37
N GLN A 357 -5.96 -7.02 -16.36
CA GLN A 357 -4.71 -7.79 -16.29
C GLN A 357 -4.91 -9.21 -16.77
N SER A 358 -4.03 -9.66 -17.69
CA SER A 358 -4.08 -11.02 -18.21
C SER A 358 -3.42 -12.02 -17.26
N GLU A 359 -3.79 -13.29 -17.40
CA GLU A 359 -3.26 -14.41 -16.64
C GLU A 359 -1.86 -14.86 -17.12
N GLU A 360 -1.42 -14.39 -18.29
CA GLU A 360 -0.31 -14.94 -19.05
C GLU A 360 1.02 -14.98 -18.29
N SER A 361 1.39 -13.90 -17.60
CA SER A 361 2.64 -13.85 -16.82
C SER A 361 2.63 -14.86 -15.67
N THR A 362 1.50 -14.95 -14.95
CA THR A 362 1.33 -15.91 -13.83
C THR A 362 1.44 -17.35 -14.31
N GLU A 363 0.85 -17.66 -15.46
CA GLU A 363 0.92 -18.98 -16.08
C GLU A 363 2.34 -19.31 -16.57
N LYS A 364 3.02 -18.36 -17.25
CA LYS A 364 4.40 -18.53 -17.73
C LYS A 364 5.35 -18.86 -16.59
N LEU A 365 5.32 -18.08 -15.52
CA LEU A 365 6.17 -18.28 -14.35
C LEU A 365 5.90 -19.62 -13.67
N ALA A 366 4.63 -20.01 -13.52
CA ALA A 366 4.26 -21.31 -12.97
C ALA A 366 4.80 -22.47 -13.84
N LYS A 367 4.66 -22.41 -15.17
CA LYS A 367 5.21 -23.40 -16.11
C LYS A 367 6.72 -23.49 -16.06
N ALA A 368 7.42 -22.39 -15.82
CA ALA A 368 8.87 -22.36 -15.63
C ALA A 368 9.32 -22.97 -14.29
N GLY A 369 8.39 -23.16 -13.35
CA GLY A 369 8.66 -23.71 -12.01
C GLY A 369 9.01 -22.65 -10.97
N ALA A 370 8.63 -21.38 -11.19
CA ALA A 370 8.83 -20.30 -10.24
C ALA A 370 7.99 -20.52 -8.97
N VAL A 371 8.59 -20.28 -7.82
CA VAL A 371 7.85 -19.97 -6.59
C VAL A 371 7.44 -18.51 -6.70
N GLN A 372 6.15 -18.20 -6.73
CA GLN A 372 5.69 -16.83 -7.00
C GLN A 372 4.67 -16.29 -6.02
N TYR A 373 4.68 -14.97 -5.85
CA TYR A 373 3.55 -14.18 -5.37
C TYR A 373 2.89 -13.47 -6.55
N VAL A 374 1.58 -13.25 -6.48
CA VAL A 374 0.89 -12.30 -7.34
C VAL A 374 0.87 -10.93 -6.68
N CYS A 375 1.21 -9.88 -7.44
CA CYS A 375 1.39 -8.55 -6.90
C CYS A 375 0.48 -7.53 -7.61
N PRO A 376 -0.81 -7.44 -7.21
CA PRO A 376 -1.72 -6.40 -7.66
C PRO A 376 -1.39 -5.05 -7.05
N GLY A 377 -2.15 -4.00 -7.42
CA GLY A 377 -1.94 -2.66 -6.89
C GLY A 377 -3.21 -1.94 -6.45
N VAL A 378 -3.07 -1.03 -5.47
CA VAL A 378 -4.17 -0.23 -4.93
C VAL A 378 -4.54 0.98 -5.81
N GLY A 379 -3.78 1.25 -6.89
CA GLY A 379 -4.09 2.26 -7.89
C GLY A 379 -4.07 3.71 -7.39
N GLY A 380 -3.17 4.03 -6.45
CA GLY A 380 -3.05 5.36 -5.86
C GLY A 380 -1.94 6.23 -6.47
N TRP A 381 -0.91 5.65 -7.06
CA TRP A 381 0.22 6.39 -7.62
C TRP A 381 -0.19 7.24 -8.81
N ASN A 382 0.42 8.43 -8.90
CA ASN A 382 0.13 9.43 -9.92
C ASN A 382 -1.32 9.97 -9.92
N GLN A 383 -2.08 9.70 -8.85
CA GLN A 383 -3.46 10.13 -8.66
C GLN A 383 -3.62 10.95 -7.38
N PHE A 384 -4.60 11.86 -7.34
CA PHE A 384 -5.01 12.49 -6.08
C PHE A 384 -5.85 11.55 -5.21
N MET A 385 -6.56 10.62 -5.83
CA MET A 385 -7.39 9.60 -5.20
C MET A 385 -7.22 8.26 -5.91
N ASN A 386 -7.18 7.18 -5.15
CA ASN A 386 -7.05 5.83 -5.69
C ASN A 386 -8.19 5.49 -6.66
N LEU A 387 -7.88 4.79 -7.75
CA LEU A 387 -8.84 4.35 -8.77
C LEU A 387 -9.56 3.08 -8.30
N TYR A 388 -10.54 3.22 -7.40
CA TYR A 388 -11.16 2.08 -6.67
C TYR A 388 -11.79 1.01 -7.57
N GLU A 389 -12.35 1.39 -8.73
CA GLU A 389 -12.89 0.43 -9.69
C GLU A 389 -11.78 -0.44 -10.30
N SER A 390 -10.74 0.21 -10.81
CA SER A 390 -9.57 -0.47 -11.40
C SER A 390 -8.83 -1.33 -10.37
N CYS A 391 -8.69 -0.81 -9.15
CA CYS A 391 -8.09 -1.50 -8.01
C CYS A 391 -8.84 -2.79 -7.69
N TYR A 392 -10.17 -2.74 -7.53
CA TYR A 392 -11.01 -3.92 -7.29
C TYR A 392 -10.84 -4.97 -8.41
N GLN A 393 -10.94 -4.54 -9.67
CA GLN A 393 -10.83 -5.43 -10.82
C GLN A 393 -9.45 -6.09 -10.90
N ASN A 394 -8.38 -5.33 -10.69
CA ASN A 394 -7.01 -5.82 -10.71
C ASN A 394 -6.76 -6.84 -9.58
N ILE A 395 -7.06 -6.48 -8.33
CA ILE A 395 -6.79 -7.32 -7.16
C ILE A 395 -7.59 -8.63 -7.24
N SER A 396 -8.88 -8.57 -7.61
CA SER A 396 -9.71 -9.76 -7.71
C SER A 396 -9.19 -10.75 -8.77
N ARG A 397 -8.76 -10.24 -9.94
CA ARG A 397 -8.16 -11.06 -11.00
C ARG A 397 -6.84 -11.69 -10.57
N MET A 398 -5.92 -10.88 -10.04
CA MET A 398 -4.60 -11.35 -9.64
C MET A 398 -4.69 -12.41 -8.54
N CYS A 399 -5.56 -12.25 -7.53
CA CYS A 399 -5.80 -13.28 -6.53
C CYS A 399 -6.37 -14.57 -7.14
N THR A 400 -7.31 -14.45 -8.09
CA THR A 400 -7.87 -15.60 -8.81
C THR A 400 -6.79 -16.34 -9.62
N TYR A 401 -5.94 -15.61 -10.33
CA TYR A 401 -4.83 -16.20 -11.10
C TYR A 401 -3.78 -16.83 -10.20
N GLY A 402 -3.44 -16.15 -9.09
CA GLY A 402 -2.54 -16.70 -8.08
C GLY A 402 -3.01 -18.04 -7.54
N ALA A 403 -4.28 -18.14 -7.17
CA ALA A 403 -4.87 -19.39 -6.71
C ALA A 403 -4.82 -20.50 -7.77
N LYS A 404 -5.20 -20.17 -9.00
CA LYS A 404 -5.22 -21.11 -10.14
C LYS A 404 -3.83 -21.64 -10.47
N HIS A 405 -2.80 -20.83 -10.34
CA HIS A 405 -1.40 -21.18 -10.67
C HIS A 405 -0.53 -21.41 -9.43
N HIS A 406 -1.15 -21.71 -8.29
CA HIS A 406 -0.47 -22.12 -7.05
C HIS A 406 0.56 -21.11 -6.53
N ALA A 407 0.33 -19.81 -6.71
CA ALA A 407 1.11 -18.78 -6.06
C ALA A 407 1.03 -18.95 -4.53
N ILE A 408 2.17 -18.82 -3.85
CA ILE A 408 2.25 -19.03 -2.40
C ILE A 408 1.82 -17.81 -1.59
N GLY A 409 1.53 -16.69 -2.26
CA GLY A 409 1.10 -15.45 -1.61
C GLY A 409 0.61 -14.38 -2.56
N MET A 410 0.07 -13.33 -1.97
CA MET A 410 -0.31 -12.08 -2.60
C MET A 410 0.43 -10.93 -1.89
N LEU A 411 0.99 -10.00 -2.67
CA LEU A 411 1.61 -8.77 -2.19
C LEU A 411 0.94 -7.57 -2.88
N ASN A 412 0.00 -6.94 -2.19
CA ASN A 412 -0.73 -5.79 -2.72
C ASN A 412 0.13 -4.54 -2.64
N THR A 413 0.35 -3.84 -3.75
CA THR A 413 1.33 -2.76 -3.84
C THR A 413 0.69 -1.37 -3.82
N ASP A 414 1.40 -0.42 -3.20
CA ASP A 414 1.06 1.00 -3.12
C ASP A 414 2.31 1.83 -3.45
N TRP A 415 2.40 2.29 -4.69
CA TRP A 415 3.54 3.03 -5.21
C TRP A 415 3.38 4.55 -5.04
N GLY A 416 4.50 5.25 -4.93
CA GLY A 416 4.54 6.71 -4.81
C GLY A 416 4.79 7.43 -6.14
N ASP A 417 5.57 6.83 -7.01
CA ASP A 417 6.02 7.34 -8.33
C ASP A 417 6.36 8.83 -8.32
N PHE A 418 5.49 9.69 -8.80
CA PHE A 418 5.73 11.13 -8.97
C PHE A 418 5.38 11.91 -7.70
N GLY A 419 6.20 11.73 -6.66
CA GLY A 419 6.13 12.51 -5.44
C GLY A 419 5.05 12.08 -4.45
N HIS A 420 4.41 10.93 -4.64
CA HIS A 420 3.42 10.32 -3.73
C HIS A 420 2.35 11.34 -3.27
N VAL A 421 1.72 11.97 -4.26
CA VAL A 421 0.78 13.08 -4.03
C VAL A 421 -0.49 12.66 -3.29
N ASN A 422 -0.97 11.43 -3.50
CA ASN A 422 -2.14 10.91 -2.79
C ASN A 422 -1.86 10.73 -1.28
N ASP A 423 -2.91 10.87 -0.48
CA ASP A 423 -2.81 10.54 0.95
C ASP A 423 -2.80 9.02 1.13
N PRO A 424 -1.81 8.43 1.83
CA PRO A 424 -1.71 6.98 2.01
C PRO A 424 -2.95 6.32 2.64
N SER A 425 -3.75 7.07 3.39
CA SER A 425 -5.00 6.56 3.96
C SER A 425 -6.08 6.26 2.91
N LEU A 426 -5.98 6.85 1.71
CA LEU A 426 -6.88 6.55 0.60
C LEU A 426 -6.65 5.14 0.02
N SER A 427 -5.51 4.50 0.32
CA SER A 427 -5.22 3.12 -0.06
C SER A 427 -5.90 2.07 0.83
N ILE A 428 -6.52 2.46 1.96
CA ILE A 428 -7.17 1.52 2.89
C ILE A 428 -8.24 0.64 2.21
N PRO A 429 -9.15 1.15 1.36
CA PRO A 429 -10.09 0.28 0.63
C PRO A 429 -9.38 -0.77 -0.25
N GLY A 430 -8.29 -0.39 -0.93
CA GLY A 430 -7.47 -1.31 -1.72
C GLY A 430 -6.79 -2.38 -0.86
N ILE A 431 -6.31 -2.01 0.35
CA ILE A 431 -5.79 -2.96 1.33
C ILE A 431 -6.89 -3.98 1.71
N ILE A 432 -8.11 -3.51 1.95
CA ILE A 432 -9.23 -4.37 2.33
C ILE A 432 -9.62 -5.32 1.19
N TYR A 433 -9.63 -4.87 -0.07
CA TYR A 433 -9.83 -5.75 -1.22
C TYR A 433 -8.76 -6.85 -1.26
N GLY A 434 -7.48 -6.48 -1.10
CA GLY A 434 -6.37 -7.44 -1.06
C GLY A 434 -6.51 -8.44 0.08
N ALA A 435 -6.83 -7.97 1.28
CA ALA A 435 -7.08 -8.82 2.44
C ALA A 435 -8.26 -9.78 2.20
N ALA A 436 -9.39 -9.27 1.69
CA ALA A 436 -10.59 -10.06 1.45
C ALA A 436 -10.36 -11.17 0.43
N PHE A 437 -9.73 -10.84 -0.70
CA PHE A 437 -9.59 -11.77 -1.83
C PHE A 437 -8.40 -12.73 -1.70
N SER A 438 -7.43 -12.45 -0.84
CA SER A 438 -6.39 -13.41 -0.48
C SER A 438 -6.80 -14.34 0.66
N TRP A 439 -7.75 -13.90 1.50
CA TRP A 439 -8.30 -14.70 2.58
C TRP A 439 -9.35 -15.69 2.08
N ASN A 440 -10.31 -15.19 1.29
CA ASN A 440 -11.41 -15.99 0.75
C ASN A 440 -11.55 -15.74 -0.76
N LEU A 441 -11.24 -16.76 -1.55
CA LEU A 441 -11.27 -16.70 -3.02
C LEU A 441 -12.68 -16.73 -3.61
N ASN A 442 -13.72 -16.77 -2.77
CA ASN A 442 -15.09 -16.48 -3.18
C ASN A 442 -15.28 -14.96 -3.25
N ILE A 443 -14.91 -14.38 -4.40
CA ILE A 443 -14.84 -12.92 -4.61
C ILE A 443 -16.23 -12.30 -4.47
N LEU A 444 -16.38 -11.40 -3.50
CA LEU A 444 -17.61 -10.61 -3.35
C LEU A 444 -17.78 -9.63 -4.52
N PRO A 445 -19.01 -9.42 -5.03
CA PRO A 445 -19.30 -8.33 -5.96
C PRO A 445 -18.87 -6.97 -5.39
N LYS A 446 -18.43 -6.06 -6.27
CA LYS A 446 -17.89 -4.75 -5.84
C LYS A 446 -18.87 -3.98 -4.96
N GLU A 447 -20.12 -3.89 -5.36
CA GLU A 447 -21.13 -3.15 -4.61
C GLU A 447 -21.38 -3.75 -3.21
N GLU A 448 -21.19 -5.06 -3.07
CA GLU A 448 -21.36 -5.75 -1.80
C GLU A 448 -20.19 -5.46 -0.86
N ILE A 449 -18.95 -5.62 -1.33
CA ILE A 449 -17.77 -5.34 -0.50
C ILE A 449 -17.66 -3.85 -0.18
N ASP A 450 -18.03 -2.96 -1.10
CA ASP A 450 -18.02 -1.51 -0.89
C ASP A 450 -18.99 -1.08 0.23
N ARG A 451 -20.19 -1.68 0.30
CA ARG A 451 -21.11 -1.47 1.44
C ARG A 451 -20.49 -1.92 2.75
N GLN A 452 -19.85 -3.09 2.75
CA GLN A 452 -19.19 -3.61 3.95
C GLN A 452 -18.01 -2.72 4.38
N ILE A 453 -17.19 -2.24 3.43
CA ILE A 453 -16.10 -1.29 3.71
C ILE A 453 -16.65 0.02 4.28
N SER A 454 -17.71 0.58 3.68
CA SER A 454 -18.38 1.78 4.18
C SER A 454 -18.78 1.61 5.65
N ARG A 455 -19.35 0.45 5.99
CA ARG A 455 -19.79 0.15 7.36
C ARG A 455 -18.64 -0.06 8.33
N ILE A 456 -17.62 -0.86 7.99
CA ILE A 456 -16.56 -1.29 8.91
C ILE A 456 -15.43 -0.25 8.99
N ALA A 457 -14.95 0.25 7.84
CA ALA A 457 -13.78 1.14 7.80
C ALA A 457 -14.13 2.61 8.03
N PHE A 458 -15.34 3.04 7.65
CA PHE A 458 -15.80 4.43 7.79
C PHE A 458 -16.85 4.63 8.88
N GLY A 459 -17.41 3.55 9.46
CA GLY A 459 -18.49 3.64 10.45
C GLY A 459 -19.78 4.24 9.86
N ASP A 460 -19.97 4.15 8.55
CA ASP A 460 -21.11 4.69 7.82
C ASP A 460 -22.31 3.75 7.90
N ARG A 461 -23.36 4.18 8.58
CA ARG A 461 -24.61 3.42 8.72
C ARG A 461 -25.47 3.43 7.47
N SER A 462 -25.25 4.37 6.57
CA SER A 462 -25.93 4.41 5.26
C SER A 462 -25.30 3.48 4.22
N GLU A 463 -24.05 3.01 4.45
CA GLU A 463 -23.30 2.09 3.60
C GLU A 463 -23.00 2.68 2.20
N THR A 464 -22.83 4.01 2.08
CA THR A 464 -22.74 4.72 0.80
C THR A 464 -21.40 5.41 0.54
N VAL A 465 -20.53 5.58 1.56
CA VAL A 465 -19.24 6.28 1.42
C VAL A 465 -18.43 5.74 0.25
N MET A 466 -18.25 4.41 0.15
CA MET A 466 -17.44 3.82 -0.92
C MET A 466 -18.06 4.01 -2.32
N ALA A 467 -19.38 4.01 -2.44
CA ALA A 467 -20.04 4.30 -3.71
C ALA A 467 -19.74 5.73 -4.18
N ILE A 468 -19.78 6.71 -3.25
CA ILE A 468 -19.43 8.11 -3.54
C ILE A 468 -17.95 8.24 -3.91
N LEU A 469 -17.04 7.61 -3.15
CA LEU A 469 -15.60 7.65 -3.42
C LEU A 469 -15.24 6.97 -4.75
N SER A 470 -15.87 5.84 -5.08
CA SER A 470 -15.69 5.16 -6.36
C SER A 470 -16.14 6.03 -7.54
N GLU A 471 -17.24 6.79 -7.38
CA GLU A 471 -17.70 7.71 -8.42
C GLU A 471 -16.78 8.93 -8.52
N LEU A 472 -16.37 9.51 -7.39
CA LEU A 472 -15.45 10.63 -7.32
C LEU A 472 -14.10 10.31 -7.97
N SER A 473 -13.54 9.13 -7.72
CA SER A 473 -12.24 8.71 -8.25
C SER A 473 -12.14 8.71 -9.78
N LYS A 474 -13.27 8.68 -10.48
CA LYS A 474 -13.35 8.69 -11.96
C LYS A 474 -13.31 10.10 -12.56
N LYS A 475 -13.31 11.16 -11.74
CA LYS A 475 -13.52 12.54 -12.18
C LYS A 475 -12.22 13.33 -12.44
N SER A 476 -11.05 12.76 -12.21
CA SER A 476 -9.76 13.36 -12.53
C SER A 476 -9.48 13.25 -14.02
N VAL A 477 -9.36 14.38 -14.74
CA VAL A 477 -9.10 14.43 -16.18
C VAL A 477 -7.70 15.00 -16.45
N PHE A 478 -7.38 16.17 -15.92
CA PHE A 478 -6.03 16.68 -15.85
C PHE A 478 -5.44 16.26 -14.50
N GLY A 479 -5.04 14.97 -14.40
CA GLY A 479 -4.52 14.40 -13.18
C GLY A 479 -3.06 14.77 -12.89
N TRP A 480 -2.55 14.38 -11.74
CA TRP A 480 -1.20 14.69 -11.28
C TRP A 480 -0.11 14.29 -12.27
N TRP A 481 -0.21 13.12 -12.88
CA TRP A 481 0.75 12.68 -13.90
C TRP A 481 0.87 13.68 -15.07
N LYS A 482 -0.28 14.09 -15.67
CA LYS A 482 -0.27 15.09 -16.76
C LYS A 482 0.32 16.41 -16.28
N ALA A 483 0.00 16.81 -15.04
CA ALA A 483 0.50 18.06 -14.47
C ALA A 483 2.03 18.04 -14.30
N VAL A 484 2.61 16.97 -13.75
CA VAL A 484 4.06 16.84 -13.62
C VAL A 484 4.72 16.81 -14.99
N MET A 485 4.22 15.98 -15.91
CA MET A 485 4.81 15.83 -17.24
C MET A 485 4.76 17.14 -18.06
N TYR A 486 3.67 17.91 -17.95
CA TYR A 486 3.58 19.22 -18.61
C TYR A 486 4.59 20.21 -18.01
N GLN A 487 4.64 20.30 -16.68
CA GLN A 487 5.54 21.21 -15.99
C GLN A 487 7.01 20.88 -16.31
N GLU A 488 7.44 19.61 -16.21
CA GLU A 488 8.80 19.21 -16.57
C GLU A 488 9.12 19.44 -18.04
N ALA A 489 8.17 19.19 -18.96
CA ALA A 489 8.37 19.45 -20.38
C ALA A 489 8.62 20.92 -20.66
N MET A 490 7.92 21.83 -19.97
CA MET A 490 8.12 23.28 -20.08
C MET A 490 9.43 23.73 -19.44
N GLU A 491 9.70 23.33 -18.20
CA GLU A 491 10.84 23.79 -17.42
C GLU A 491 12.17 23.25 -17.96
N LEU A 492 12.20 21.97 -18.35
CA LEU A 492 13.37 21.30 -18.91
C LEU A 492 13.48 21.47 -20.44
N GLN A 493 12.58 22.24 -21.05
CA GLN A 493 12.56 22.56 -22.50
C GLN A 493 12.57 21.30 -23.38
N ARG A 494 11.79 20.28 -23.01
CA ARG A 494 11.75 18.98 -23.72
C ARG A 494 10.97 19.03 -25.04
N GLY A 495 10.23 20.09 -25.32
CA GLY A 495 9.45 20.29 -26.55
C GLY A 495 8.27 19.33 -26.73
N ARG A 496 7.79 18.72 -25.65
CA ARG A 496 6.70 17.73 -25.63
C ARG A 496 5.47 18.18 -24.84
N GLU A 497 5.43 19.45 -24.42
CA GLU A 497 4.36 19.99 -23.56
C GLU A 497 2.95 19.81 -24.15
N LYS A 498 2.83 19.86 -25.50
CA LYS A 498 1.55 19.70 -26.20
C LYS A 498 0.93 18.31 -26.07
N GLU A 499 1.76 17.29 -25.79
CA GLU A 499 1.30 15.92 -25.62
C GLU A 499 0.45 15.74 -24.34
N TYR A 500 0.61 16.65 -23.37
CA TYR A 500 -0.04 16.59 -22.08
C TYR A 500 -1.26 17.51 -21.95
N LEU A 501 -1.56 18.31 -22.97
CA LEU A 501 -2.76 19.16 -23.02
C LEU A 501 -4.02 18.29 -23.17
N LEU A 502 -5.14 18.83 -22.70
CA LEU A 502 -6.43 18.16 -22.86
C LEU A 502 -6.91 18.26 -24.33
N GLY A 503 -7.27 17.11 -24.92
CA GLY A 503 -7.97 17.05 -26.19
C GLY A 503 -9.42 17.59 -26.07
N GLU A 504 -10.12 17.85 -27.19
CA GLU A 504 -11.46 18.44 -27.17
C GLU A 504 -12.48 17.66 -26.33
N GLU A 505 -12.48 16.34 -26.39
CA GLU A 505 -13.38 15.49 -25.59
C GLU A 505 -12.99 15.52 -24.11
N GLU A 506 -11.69 15.50 -23.79
CA GLU A 506 -11.21 15.63 -22.42
C GLU A 506 -11.56 16.99 -21.83
N GLN A 507 -11.50 18.08 -22.62
CA GLN A 507 -11.91 19.43 -22.18
C GLN A 507 -13.39 19.46 -21.78
N LYS A 508 -14.27 18.89 -22.61
CA LYS A 508 -15.70 18.80 -22.30
C LYS A 508 -15.93 18.00 -21.02
N TYR A 509 -15.24 16.86 -20.90
CA TYR A 509 -15.37 16.02 -19.72
C TYR A 509 -14.78 16.67 -18.45
N ALA A 510 -13.66 17.40 -18.56
CA ALA A 510 -13.10 18.15 -17.45
C ALA A 510 -14.05 19.26 -16.94
N ALA A 511 -14.69 20.00 -17.85
CA ALA A 511 -15.67 21.02 -17.49
C ALA A 511 -16.90 20.42 -16.79
N GLN A 512 -17.43 19.30 -17.28
CA GLN A 512 -18.54 18.58 -16.66
C GLN A 512 -18.13 18.01 -15.30
N SER A 513 -16.99 17.33 -15.22
CA SER A 513 -16.47 16.69 -14.01
C SER A 513 -16.25 17.68 -12.87
N SER A 514 -15.86 18.92 -13.17
CA SER A 514 -15.69 19.97 -12.15
C SER A 514 -16.97 20.24 -11.36
N GLY A 515 -18.14 20.29 -12.03
CA GLY A 515 -19.43 20.41 -11.36
C GLY A 515 -19.83 19.16 -10.58
N GLU A 516 -19.62 17.99 -11.19
CA GLU A 516 -19.95 16.71 -10.57
C GLU A 516 -19.10 16.42 -9.31
N ILE A 517 -17.83 16.83 -9.29
CA ILE A 517 -16.96 16.73 -8.10
C ILE A 517 -17.58 17.48 -6.93
N GLN A 518 -18.02 18.74 -7.12
CA GLN A 518 -18.61 19.54 -6.05
C GLN A 518 -19.92 18.95 -5.52
N GLU A 519 -20.72 18.36 -6.40
CA GLU A 519 -21.93 17.61 -6.00
C GLU A 519 -21.57 16.38 -5.17
N LEU A 520 -20.58 15.59 -5.60
CA LEU A 520 -20.11 14.41 -4.88
C LEU A 520 -19.51 14.75 -3.50
N LEU A 521 -18.75 15.84 -3.39
CA LEU A 521 -18.24 16.34 -2.12
C LEU A 521 -19.38 16.79 -1.18
N THR A 522 -20.42 17.41 -1.72
CA THR A 522 -21.63 17.76 -0.97
C THR A 522 -22.34 16.51 -0.44
N ARG A 523 -22.50 15.48 -1.28
CA ARG A 523 -23.06 14.18 -0.85
C ARG A 523 -22.20 13.51 0.22
N LEU A 524 -20.86 13.55 0.07
CA LEU A 524 -19.92 13.00 1.04
C LEU A 524 -20.03 13.72 2.40
N ALA A 525 -20.22 15.05 2.39
CA ALA A 525 -20.45 15.82 3.62
C ALA A 525 -21.77 15.42 4.29
N ALA A 526 -22.83 15.21 3.53
CA ALA A 526 -24.12 14.78 4.07
C ALA A 526 -24.06 13.40 4.75
N VAL A 527 -23.28 12.46 4.20
CA VAL A 527 -23.11 11.12 4.80
C VAL A 527 -22.50 11.17 6.20
N MET A 528 -21.75 12.23 6.55
CA MET A 528 -21.18 12.38 7.90
C MET A 528 -22.22 12.34 9.02
N GLU A 529 -23.49 12.66 8.76
CA GLU A 529 -24.57 12.56 9.73
C GLU A 529 -24.83 11.10 10.14
N GLU A 530 -24.63 10.17 9.20
CA GLU A 530 -24.82 8.73 9.39
C GLU A 530 -23.54 8.00 9.87
N MET A 531 -22.42 8.71 10.00
CA MET A 531 -21.15 8.13 10.43
C MET A 531 -20.96 8.24 11.95
N ASP A 532 -20.21 7.28 12.49
CA ASP A 532 -19.70 7.37 13.85
C ASP A 532 -18.77 8.57 13.97
N SER A 533 -19.00 9.42 15.00
CA SER A 533 -18.33 10.72 15.11
C SER A 533 -16.81 10.65 15.16
N SER A 534 -16.25 9.58 15.74
CA SER A 534 -14.80 9.32 15.81
C SER A 534 -14.18 9.06 14.44
N MET A 535 -14.97 8.57 13.47
CA MET A 535 -14.52 8.16 12.13
C MET A 535 -14.61 9.29 11.08
N ARG A 536 -15.39 10.35 11.34
CA ARG A 536 -15.61 11.47 10.39
C ARG A 536 -14.32 12.12 9.88
N LYS A 537 -13.31 12.23 10.76
CA LYS A 537 -11.98 12.77 10.39
C LYS A 537 -11.27 11.98 9.28
N ASN A 538 -11.64 10.71 9.09
CA ASN A 538 -11.06 9.85 8.05
C ASN A 538 -11.50 10.27 6.64
N LEU A 539 -12.54 11.10 6.49
CA LEU A 539 -12.96 11.65 5.20
C LEU A 539 -12.16 12.90 4.78
N ARG A 540 -11.36 13.49 5.67
CA ARG A 540 -10.59 14.70 5.33
C ARG A 540 -9.68 14.52 4.13
N PRO A 541 -8.90 13.42 3.99
CA PRO A 541 -8.13 13.17 2.78
C PRO A 541 -8.98 13.08 1.51
N CYS A 542 -10.20 12.53 1.62
CA CYS A 542 -11.12 12.41 0.48
C CYS A 542 -11.58 13.78 -0.03
N PHE A 543 -11.89 14.72 0.88
CA PHE A 543 -12.22 16.10 0.52
C PHE A 543 -11.04 16.79 -0.15
N LEU A 544 -9.83 16.69 0.43
CA LEU A 544 -8.63 17.29 -0.15
C LEU A 544 -8.32 16.72 -1.54
N ALA A 545 -8.51 15.43 -1.74
CA ALA A 545 -8.32 14.81 -3.05
C ALA A 545 -9.36 15.29 -4.07
N GLY A 546 -10.62 15.38 -3.69
CA GLY A 546 -11.69 15.89 -4.56
C GLY A 546 -11.46 17.36 -4.97
N GLU A 547 -11.11 18.22 -4.00
CA GLU A 547 -10.76 19.62 -4.29
C GLU A 547 -9.55 19.74 -5.23
N ALA A 548 -8.49 18.92 -5.03
CA ALA A 548 -7.36 18.86 -5.94
C ALA A 548 -7.82 18.52 -7.37
N MET A 549 -8.64 17.47 -7.52
CA MET A 549 -9.14 17.06 -8.84
C MET A 549 -9.96 18.17 -9.52
N HIS A 550 -10.79 18.89 -8.77
CA HIS A 550 -11.53 20.06 -9.27
C HIS A 550 -10.59 21.15 -9.78
N ILE A 551 -9.62 21.56 -8.95
CA ILE A 551 -8.65 22.62 -9.27
C ILE A 551 -7.81 22.23 -10.49
N PHE A 552 -7.27 21.01 -10.51
CA PHE A 552 -6.41 20.56 -11.61
C PHE A 552 -7.18 20.37 -12.93
N ASN A 553 -8.44 19.94 -12.92
CA ASN A 553 -9.28 19.93 -14.12
C ASN A 553 -9.42 21.36 -14.71
N ARG A 554 -9.62 22.37 -13.85
CA ARG A 554 -9.66 23.79 -14.28
C ARG A 554 -8.30 24.28 -14.80
N ILE A 555 -7.19 23.87 -14.17
CA ILE A 555 -5.84 24.15 -14.69
C ILE A 555 -5.69 23.57 -16.10
N GLY A 556 -6.11 22.32 -16.33
CA GLY A 556 -6.08 21.71 -17.67
C GLY A 556 -6.92 22.48 -18.71
N LEU A 557 -8.06 23.02 -18.30
CA LEU A 557 -8.89 23.90 -19.15
C LEU A 557 -8.19 25.24 -19.41
N ALA A 558 -7.55 25.85 -18.40
CA ALA A 558 -6.79 27.09 -18.55
C ALA A 558 -5.61 26.92 -19.52
N LEU A 559 -4.87 25.81 -19.42
CA LEU A 559 -3.79 25.46 -20.37
C LEU A 559 -4.29 25.34 -21.81
N SER A 560 -5.55 24.95 -21.98
CA SER A 560 -6.22 24.81 -23.29
C SER A 560 -6.97 26.08 -23.73
N GLY A 561 -6.83 27.21 -23.00
CA GLY A 561 -7.46 28.49 -23.32
C GLY A 561 -8.99 28.49 -23.14
N LYS A 562 -9.53 27.69 -22.20
CA LYS A 562 -10.98 27.55 -21.95
C LYS A 562 -11.46 28.20 -20.64
N GLU A 563 -10.55 28.73 -19.81
CA GLU A 563 -10.89 29.53 -18.64
C GLU A 563 -10.88 31.01 -18.97
N GLU A 564 -11.79 31.77 -18.36
CA GLU A 564 -11.82 33.23 -18.52
C GLU A 564 -10.66 33.89 -17.75
N ARG A 565 -10.10 34.93 -18.33
CA ARG A 565 -8.90 35.60 -17.77
C ARG A 565 -9.09 36.10 -16.33
N GLN A 566 -10.29 36.55 -15.99
CA GLN A 566 -10.64 37.02 -14.65
C GLN A 566 -10.64 35.88 -13.60
N ASP A 567 -10.86 34.65 -14.03
CA ASP A 567 -10.94 33.47 -13.12
C ASP A 567 -9.57 32.85 -12.83
N LEU A 568 -8.54 33.19 -13.66
CA LEU A 568 -7.19 32.61 -13.50
C LEU A 568 -6.50 33.03 -12.20
N ILE A 569 -6.71 34.27 -11.74
CA ILE A 569 -6.15 34.71 -10.45
C ILE A 569 -6.81 33.97 -9.30
N THR A 570 -8.15 33.86 -9.33
CA THR A 570 -8.88 33.10 -8.32
C THR A 570 -8.45 31.63 -8.31
N LEU A 571 -8.25 31.02 -9.48
CA LEU A 571 -7.77 29.63 -9.59
C LEU A 571 -6.37 29.47 -9.00
N ALA A 572 -5.48 30.44 -9.17
CA ALA A 572 -4.15 30.42 -8.55
C ALA A 572 -4.25 30.52 -7.01
N GLU A 573 -5.14 31.37 -6.49
CA GLU A 573 -5.40 31.53 -5.06
C GLU A 573 -6.04 30.24 -4.46
N ASP A 574 -7.00 29.64 -5.16
CA ASP A 574 -7.62 28.36 -4.78
C ASP A 574 -6.59 27.25 -4.69
N LEU A 575 -5.68 27.15 -5.67
CA LEU A 575 -4.59 26.18 -5.69
C LEU A 575 -3.67 26.33 -4.47
N GLU A 576 -3.24 27.55 -4.17
CA GLU A 576 -2.36 27.83 -3.02
C GLU A 576 -3.06 27.62 -1.68
N HIS A 577 -4.35 27.96 -1.58
CA HIS A 577 -5.15 27.73 -0.39
C HIS A 577 -5.38 26.22 -0.16
N TRP A 578 -5.73 25.48 -1.19
CA TRP A 578 -5.79 24.00 -1.13
C TRP A 578 -4.45 23.44 -0.67
N PHE A 579 -3.34 23.89 -1.26
CA PHE A 579 -2.01 23.38 -0.94
C PHE A 579 -1.58 23.68 0.49
N TYR A 580 -2.01 24.81 1.06
CA TYR A 580 -1.82 25.08 2.48
C TYR A 580 -2.45 24.00 3.36
N HIS A 581 -3.66 23.54 3.05
CA HIS A 581 -4.33 22.46 3.78
C HIS A 581 -3.72 21.10 3.48
N TYR A 582 -3.30 20.87 2.25
CA TYR A 582 -2.59 19.65 1.85
C TYR A 582 -1.28 19.47 2.63
N LYS A 583 -0.44 20.50 2.75
CA LYS A 583 0.78 20.46 3.56
C LYS A 583 0.51 20.11 5.02
N LYS A 584 -0.58 20.59 5.59
CA LYS A 584 -0.98 20.20 6.97
C LYS A 584 -1.34 18.73 7.04
N GLN A 585 -2.08 18.20 6.07
CA GLN A 585 -2.45 16.80 6.01
C GLN A 585 -1.22 15.91 5.76
N TRP A 586 -0.31 16.31 4.87
CA TRP A 586 0.96 15.63 4.64
C TRP A 586 1.70 15.38 5.95
N ARG A 587 1.88 16.42 6.77
CA ARG A 587 2.60 16.40 8.03
C ARG A 587 1.92 15.59 9.15
N VAL A 588 0.68 15.17 8.96
CA VAL A 588 0.02 14.24 9.89
C VAL A 588 0.65 12.86 9.80
N LEU A 589 0.89 12.37 8.58
CA LEU A 589 1.30 11.00 8.30
C LEU A 589 2.78 10.86 7.93
N SER A 590 3.39 11.91 7.39
CA SER A 590 4.70 11.87 6.76
C SER A 590 5.68 12.86 7.40
N GLN A 591 6.97 12.59 7.22
CA GLN A 591 8.07 13.53 7.44
C GLN A 591 8.00 14.65 6.38
N GLU A 592 8.90 15.65 6.45
CA GLU A 592 8.99 16.65 5.35
C GLU A 592 9.35 15.98 4.03
N SER A 593 10.37 15.13 4.04
CA SER A 593 10.75 14.32 2.89
C SER A 593 10.89 15.17 1.61
N GLU A 594 10.36 14.72 0.49
CA GLU A 594 10.39 15.46 -0.79
C GLU A 594 9.15 16.36 -1.01
N LEU A 595 8.49 16.81 0.05
CA LEU A 595 7.37 17.77 -0.06
C LEU A 595 7.76 19.04 -0.85
N PHE A 596 9.04 19.43 -0.84
CA PHE A 596 9.56 20.56 -1.60
C PHE A 596 9.43 20.34 -3.12
N GLN A 597 9.51 19.11 -3.63
CA GLN A 597 9.30 18.80 -5.05
C GLN A 597 7.83 19.04 -5.45
N VAL A 598 6.90 18.58 -4.61
CA VAL A 598 5.47 18.88 -4.82
C VAL A 598 5.21 20.40 -4.74
N THR A 599 5.87 21.07 -3.76
CA THR A 599 5.76 22.53 -3.61
C THR A 599 6.22 23.26 -4.87
N HIS A 600 7.33 22.83 -5.47
CA HIS A 600 7.85 23.42 -6.71
C HIS A 600 6.80 23.40 -7.83
N ILE A 601 6.17 22.25 -8.07
CA ILE A 601 5.16 22.09 -9.10
C ILE A 601 3.93 22.98 -8.83
N ILE A 602 3.44 23.00 -7.59
CA ILE A 602 2.27 23.82 -7.22
C ILE A 602 2.55 25.31 -7.41
N CYS A 603 3.72 25.81 -6.95
CA CYS A 603 4.10 27.21 -7.14
C CYS A 603 4.27 27.54 -8.61
N TRP A 604 4.87 26.65 -9.40
CA TRP A 604 5.01 26.83 -10.83
C TRP A 604 3.66 27.06 -11.53
N TYR A 605 2.63 26.24 -11.21
CA TYR A 605 1.29 26.42 -11.78
C TYR A 605 0.62 27.69 -11.30
N ALA A 606 0.74 28.06 -10.03
CA ALA A 606 0.15 29.28 -9.49
C ALA A 606 0.74 30.53 -10.17
N ASP A 607 2.06 30.56 -10.37
CA ASP A 607 2.75 31.64 -11.06
C ASP A 607 2.39 31.67 -12.57
N TRP A 608 2.34 30.50 -13.20
CA TRP A 608 1.95 30.37 -14.60
C TRP A 608 0.53 30.93 -14.86
N LEU A 609 -0.44 30.62 -13.98
CA LEU A 609 -1.81 31.17 -14.07
C LEU A 609 -1.83 32.69 -13.94
N ARG A 610 -1.02 33.27 -13.06
CA ARG A 610 -0.90 34.73 -12.88
C ARG A 610 -0.29 35.39 -14.09
N ASP A 611 0.74 34.81 -14.68
CA ASP A 611 1.37 35.34 -15.90
C ASP A 611 0.40 35.31 -17.10
N LEU A 612 -0.34 34.19 -17.23
CA LEU A 612 -1.40 34.11 -18.26
C LEU A 612 -2.49 35.17 -18.05
N ALA A 613 -2.89 35.45 -16.81
CA ALA A 613 -3.86 36.48 -16.48
C ALA A 613 -3.37 37.88 -16.86
N LYS A 614 -2.06 38.16 -16.79
CA LYS A 614 -1.44 39.41 -17.23
C LYS A 614 -1.28 39.49 -18.75
N GLY A 615 -1.33 38.38 -19.46
CA GLY A 615 -1.07 38.28 -20.90
C GLY A 615 0.42 38.24 -21.24
N GLU A 616 1.23 37.73 -20.30
CA GLU A 616 2.68 37.56 -20.46
C GLU A 616 3.04 36.18 -21.04
N LYS A 617 2.06 35.32 -21.22
CA LYS A 617 2.16 33.97 -21.82
C LYS A 617 1.11 33.72 -22.88
#